data_528c91e9ccd18bf5dc236e80ff735c6c
#
_entry.id   528c91e9ccd18bf5dc236e80ff735c6c
#
_cell.length_a   1.000
_cell.length_b   1.000
_cell.length_c   1.000
_cell.angle_alpha   90.00
_cell.angle_beta   90.00
_cell.angle_gamma   90.00
#
_symmetry.space_group_name_H-M   'P 1'
#
loop_
_entity.id
_entity.type
_entity.pdbx_description
1 polymer ?
#
loop_
_entity_poly.entity_id
_entity_poly.type
_entity_poly.pdbx_seq_one_letter_code
_entity_poly.pdbx_strand_id
1 'polypeptide(L)'
;MKGRFHFYEGYNMKDVTFPIRVMHELGIETLFVSNASGGMNPSFKIGDLMIITDHINMFPEHPLRGRNFPTGPRFPDMHEAYDHKLVDLADSIAKEKNIEVQHGVYMGVQGPTFETPAEYRMYHKLGADAVGMSTVPEVIVARHSDIKVFGISVITDLGGFDVPVKVSHEEVQEAANAAQPRMTEIMREMIKRS
;
A
#
# COMPACT_ATOMS: atom_id res chain seq x y z
N MET A 1 -0.69 -13.13 7.38
CA MET A 1 0.33 -12.62 8.35
C MET A 1 -0.25 -11.39 9.04
N LYS A 2 -0.06 -11.22 10.34
CA LYS A 2 -0.48 -10.02 11.07
C LYS A 2 0.74 -9.11 11.26
N GLY A 3 0.73 -7.92 10.63
CA GLY A 3 1.88 -7.00 10.62
C GLY A 3 2.89 -7.29 9.51
N ARG A 4 3.96 -6.51 9.49
CA ARG A 4 5.08 -6.59 8.53
C ARG A 4 6.38 -6.11 9.16
N PHE A 5 7.50 -6.37 8.51
CA PHE A 5 8.77 -5.71 8.80
C PHE A 5 8.84 -4.39 8.03
N HIS A 6 9.31 -3.33 8.68
CA HIS A 6 9.47 -2.04 8.04
C HIS A 6 10.94 -1.70 7.82
N PHE A 7 11.22 -1.04 6.71
CA PHE A 7 12.58 -0.65 6.36
C PHE A 7 13.19 0.32 7.40
N TYR A 8 12.38 1.20 7.98
CA TYR A 8 12.85 2.14 9.01
C TYR A 8 13.25 1.47 10.34
N GLU A 9 12.92 0.21 10.56
CA GLU A 9 13.36 -0.55 11.73
C GLU A 9 14.80 -1.04 11.62
N GLY A 10 15.48 -0.77 10.49
CA GLY A 10 16.87 -1.15 10.24
C GLY A 10 17.05 -2.45 9.46
N TYR A 11 15.99 -3.09 9.05
CA TYR A 11 16.04 -4.25 8.15
C TYR A 11 16.45 -3.82 6.74
N ASN A 12 17.28 -4.64 6.08
CA ASN A 12 17.52 -4.45 4.65
C ASN A 12 16.27 -4.85 3.83
N MET A 13 16.23 -4.43 2.56
CA MET A 13 15.04 -4.63 1.74
C MET A 13 14.73 -6.11 1.45
N LYS A 14 15.73 -6.99 1.52
CA LYS A 14 15.52 -8.44 1.37
C LYS A 14 14.84 -9.04 2.60
N ASP A 15 15.19 -8.58 3.79
CA ASP A 15 14.54 -9.02 5.04
C ASP A 15 13.09 -8.53 5.10
N VAL A 16 12.85 -7.25 4.73
CA VAL A 16 11.48 -6.67 4.63
C VAL A 16 10.58 -7.52 3.74
N THR A 17 11.11 -8.00 2.61
CA THR A 17 10.32 -8.74 1.61
C THR A 17 10.43 -10.26 1.72
N PHE A 18 11.25 -10.78 2.65
CA PHE A 18 11.42 -12.22 2.87
C PHE A 18 10.10 -12.96 3.11
N PRO A 19 9.13 -12.43 3.91
CA PRO A 19 7.84 -13.09 4.09
C PRO A 19 7.10 -13.35 2.78
N ILE A 20 7.21 -12.47 1.77
CA ILE A 20 6.55 -12.67 0.48
C ILE A 20 7.18 -13.84 -0.28
N ARG A 21 8.52 -14.00 -0.19
CA ARG A 21 9.21 -15.16 -0.76
C ARG A 21 8.76 -16.47 -0.10
N VAL A 22 8.63 -16.46 1.23
CA VAL A 22 8.11 -17.63 1.97
C VAL A 22 6.68 -17.97 1.56
N MET A 23 5.82 -16.95 1.42
CA MET A 23 4.44 -17.16 0.96
C MET A 23 4.40 -17.76 -0.45
N HIS A 24 5.27 -17.30 -1.36
CA HIS A 24 5.39 -17.88 -2.70
C HIS A 24 5.77 -19.37 -2.63
N GLU A 25 6.77 -19.74 -1.82
CA GLU A 25 7.17 -21.16 -1.63
C GLU A 25 6.07 -22.01 -0.99
N LEU A 26 5.15 -21.40 -0.24
CA LEU A 26 3.95 -22.04 0.30
C LEU A 26 2.82 -22.15 -0.73
N GLY A 27 3.01 -21.64 -1.95
CA GLY A 27 2.08 -21.77 -3.06
C GLY A 27 0.93 -20.76 -3.07
N ILE A 28 1.08 -19.59 -2.45
CA ILE A 28 0.06 -18.54 -2.59
C ILE A 28 0.08 -17.96 -4.00
N GLU A 29 -1.12 -17.72 -4.56
CA GLU A 29 -1.33 -17.16 -5.89
C GLU A 29 -1.79 -15.70 -5.84
N THR A 30 -2.35 -15.28 -4.70
CA THR A 30 -2.89 -13.94 -4.51
C THR A 30 -2.45 -13.35 -3.18
N LEU A 31 -1.96 -12.11 -3.21
CA LEU A 31 -1.55 -11.34 -2.04
C LEU A 31 -2.51 -10.16 -1.83
N PHE A 32 -3.10 -10.10 -0.65
CA PHE A 32 -3.86 -8.94 -0.19
C PHE A 32 -3.00 -8.14 0.79
N VAL A 33 -2.75 -6.87 0.50
CA VAL A 33 -2.00 -5.97 1.38
C VAL A 33 -2.87 -4.81 1.85
N SER A 34 -2.69 -4.41 3.10
CA SER A 34 -3.33 -3.23 3.65
C SER A 34 -2.33 -2.39 4.44
N ASN A 35 -2.58 -1.10 4.50
CA ASN A 35 -1.75 -0.15 5.24
C ASN A 35 -2.57 1.04 5.74
N ALA A 36 -1.92 1.92 6.50
CA ALA A 36 -2.34 3.27 6.82
C ALA A 36 -1.44 4.24 6.05
N SER A 37 -1.96 5.37 5.59
CA SER A 37 -1.21 6.35 4.81
C SER A 37 -1.71 7.77 5.00
N GLY A 38 -0.82 8.74 4.83
CA GLY A 38 -1.17 10.15 4.74
C GLY A 38 -1.74 10.48 3.35
N GLY A 39 -2.91 11.11 3.32
CA GLY A 39 -3.57 11.52 2.09
C GLY A 39 -3.04 12.83 1.54
N MET A 40 -2.86 12.89 0.22
CA MET A 40 -2.42 14.09 -0.51
C MET A 40 -3.43 14.55 -1.55
N ASN A 41 -4.39 13.70 -1.91
CA ASN A 41 -5.46 14.08 -2.80
C ASN A 41 -6.44 15.01 -2.07
N PRO A 42 -6.75 16.22 -2.60
CA PRO A 42 -7.64 17.17 -1.93
C PRO A 42 -9.08 16.68 -1.73
N SER A 43 -9.50 15.65 -2.47
CA SER A 43 -10.84 15.04 -2.33
C SER A 43 -10.93 14.04 -1.20
N PHE A 44 -9.78 13.57 -0.66
CA PHE A 44 -9.75 12.55 0.39
C PHE A 44 -10.10 13.14 1.76
N LYS A 45 -10.64 12.27 2.61
CA LYS A 45 -10.96 12.57 4.01
C LYS A 45 -10.30 11.55 4.93
N ILE A 46 -10.02 11.94 6.15
CA ILE A 46 -9.56 11.01 7.19
C ILE A 46 -10.60 9.92 7.38
N GLY A 47 -10.15 8.67 7.36
CA GLY A 47 -10.99 7.48 7.42
C GLY A 47 -11.44 6.94 6.07
N ASP A 48 -11.13 7.60 4.96
CA ASP A 48 -11.40 7.04 3.63
C ASP A 48 -10.61 5.74 3.41
N LEU A 49 -11.23 4.82 2.67
CA LEU A 49 -10.57 3.62 2.15
C LEU A 49 -10.16 3.89 0.71
N MET A 50 -8.86 3.83 0.42
CA MET A 50 -8.31 3.99 -0.92
C MET A 50 -7.86 2.64 -1.47
N ILE A 51 -8.48 2.18 -2.55
CA ILE A 51 -7.99 1.07 -3.36
C ILE A 51 -6.74 1.55 -4.10
N ILE A 52 -5.63 0.86 -3.92
CA ILE A 52 -4.37 1.21 -4.56
C ILE A 52 -4.38 0.66 -5.99
N THR A 53 -4.30 1.56 -6.97
CA THR A 53 -4.30 1.21 -8.40
C THR A 53 -2.91 1.23 -9.02
N ASP A 54 -1.98 1.98 -8.43
CA ASP A 54 -0.58 2.06 -8.85
C ASP A 54 0.29 2.56 -7.70
N HIS A 55 1.61 2.56 -7.88
CA HIS A 55 2.53 3.08 -6.88
C HIS A 55 3.73 3.82 -7.45
N ILE A 56 4.31 4.69 -6.62
CA ILE A 56 5.61 5.33 -6.85
C ILE A 56 6.58 4.82 -5.79
N ASN A 57 7.70 4.24 -6.22
CA ASN A 57 8.74 3.73 -5.34
C ASN A 57 9.81 4.80 -5.06
N MET A 58 9.80 5.37 -3.85
CA MET A 58 10.80 6.33 -3.37
C MET A 58 11.69 5.76 -2.25
N PHE A 59 11.69 4.44 -2.06
CA PHE A 59 12.64 3.81 -1.16
C PHE A 59 14.08 3.94 -1.69
N PRO A 60 15.08 4.13 -0.81
CA PRO A 60 16.48 4.27 -1.22
C PRO A 60 17.10 2.95 -1.68
N GLU A 61 16.45 1.82 -1.38
CA GLU A 61 16.89 0.48 -1.75
C GLU A 61 15.78 -0.26 -2.49
N HIS A 62 16.16 -1.05 -3.51
CA HIS A 62 15.21 -1.83 -4.31
C HIS A 62 15.30 -3.32 -3.95
N PRO A 63 14.16 -4.03 -3.67
CA PRO A 63 14.17 -5.41 -3.20
C PRO A 63 14.75 -6.42 -4.20
N LEU A 64 14.76 -6.10 -5.49
CA LEU A 64 15.32 -6.94 -6.55
C LEU A 64 16.77 -6.58 -6.92
N ARG A 65 17.42 -5.64 -6.19
CA ARG A 65 18.81 -5.27 -6.42
C ARG A 65 19.73 -6.43 -6.05
N GLY A 66 20.70 -6.73 -6.92
CA GLY A 66 21.68 -7.80 -6.75
C GLY A 66 21.39 -9.02 -7.62
N ARG A 67 21.78 -10.22 -7.14
CA ARG A 67 21.54 -11.47 -7.86
C ARG A 67 20.03 -11.74 -7.99
N ASN A 68 19.58 -12.09 -9.20
CA ASN A 68 18.19 -12.45 -9.43
C ASN A 68 17.80 -13.74 -8.69
N PHE A 69 16.59 -13.77 -8.14
CA PHE A 69 15.97 -14.98 -7.61
C PHE A 69 15.35 -15.80 -8.75
N PRO A 70 15.39 -17.13 -8.68
CA PRO A 70 14.90 -17.99 -9.75
C PRO A 70 13.36 -17.99 -9.87
N THR A 71 12.64 -17.36 -8.96
CA THR A 71 11.18 -17.29 -8.93
C THR A 71 10.58 -16.33 -9.97
N GLY A 72 11.41 -15.55 -10.68
CA GLY A 72 10.92 -14.61 -11.68
C GLY A 72 12.01 -14.04 -12.59
N PRO A 73 11.63 -13.23 -13.57
CA PRO A 73 12.54 -12.63 -14.55
C PRO A 73 13.44 -11.58 -13.90
N ARG A 74 14.61 -11.31 -14.51
CA ARG A 74 15.52 -10.24 -14.04
C ARG A 74 14.88 -8.86 -14.09
N PHE A 75 14.01 -8.63 -15.05
CA PHE A 75 13.30 -7.37 -15.28
C PHE A 75 11.80 -7.66 -15.36
N PRO A 76 11.11 -7.72 -14.19
CA PRO A 76 9.66 -7.94 -14.16
C PRO A 76 8.91 -6.73 -14.73
N ASP A 77 7.83 -7.00 -15.44
CA ASP A 77 6.89 -5.96 -15.84
C ASP A 77 6.04 -5.53 -14.63
N MET A 78 5.90 -4.22 -14.43
CA MET A 78 5.12 -3.61 -13.36
C MET A 78 3.92 -2.81 -13.89
N HIS A 79 3.58 -2.95 -15.19
CA HIS A 79 2.45 -2.23 -15.80
C HIS A 79 1.13 -2.53 -15.07
N GLU A 80 0.93 -3.76 -14.64
CA GLU A 80 -0.21 -4.19 -13.83
C GLU A 80 0.29 -4.65 -12.45
N ALA A 81 0.85 -3.74 -11.66
CA ALA A 81 1.36 -4.04 -10.32
C ALA A 81 0.25 -4.49 -9.36
N TYR A 82 -0.94 -3.96 -9.54
CA TYR A 82 -2.18 -4.34 -8.85
C TYR A 82 -3.13 -4.95 -9.87
N ASP A 83 -3.66 -6.14 -9.57
CA ASP A 83 -4.50 -6.90 -10.50
C ASP A 83 -5.86 -6.21 -10.72
N HIS A 84 -6.15 -5.82 -11.96
CA HIS A 84 -7.37 -5.08 -12.31
C HIS A 84 -8.65 -5.85 -11.97
N LYS A 85 -8.65 -7.19 -12.08
CA LYS A 85 -9.82 -8.00 -11.73
C LYS A 85 -10.11 -7.99 -10.23
N LEU A 86 -9.04 -7.93 -9.42
CA LEU A 86 -9.19 -7.78 -7.97
C LEU A 86 -9.67 -6.38 -7.59
N VAL A 87 -9.22 -5.34 -8.31
CA VAL A 87 -9.74 -3.98 -8.14
C VAL A 87 -11.23 -3.92 -8.48
N ASP A 88 -11.64 -4.43 -9.64
CA ASP A 88 -13.05 -4.48 -10.07
C ASP A 88 -13.92 -5.28 -9.09
N LEU A 89 -13.39 -6.38 -8.55
CA LEU A 89 -14.07 -7.17 -7.53
C LEU A 89 -14.28 -6.35 -6.24
N ALA A 90 -13.26 -5.62 -5.79
CA ALA A 90 -13.35 -4.79 -4.60
C ALA A 90 -14.39 -3.67 -4.78
N ASP A 91 -14.45 -3.03 -5.94
CA ASP A 91 -15.44 -2.02 -6.29
C ASP A 91 -16.87 -2.58 -6.26
N SER A 92 -17.06 -3.76 -6.84
CA SER A 92 -18.35 -4.45 -6.83
C SER A 92 -18.80 -4.73 -5.39
N ILE A 93 -17.90 -5.26 -4.55
CA ILE A 93 -18.19 -5.54 -3.15
C ILE A 93 -18.47 -4.24 -2.37
N ALA A 94 -17.67 -3.21 -2.55
CA ALA A 94 -17.86 -1.92 -1.90
C ALA A 94 -19.24 -1.33 -2.22
N LYS A 95 -19.65 -1.39 -3.49
CA LYS A 95 -20.98 -0.97 -3.94
C LYS A 95 -22.10 -1.82 -3.32
N GLU A 96 -21.98 -3.15 -3.31
CA GLU A 96 -22.96 -4.06 -2.68
C GLU A 96 -23.15 -3.76 -1.19
N LYS A 97 -22.06 -3.39 -0.50
CA LYS A 97 -22.01 -3.13 0.94
C LYS A 97 -22.32 -1.67 1.30
N ASN A 98 -22.53 -0.79 0.33
CA ASN A 98 -22.65 0.65 0.50
C ASN A 98 -21.46 1.25 1.27
N ILE A 99 -20.25 0.79 0.96
CA ILE A 99 -18.99 1.32 1.49
C ILE A 99 -18.38 2.22 0.41
N GLU A 100 -18.19 3.50 0.74
CA GLU A 100 -17.48 4.42 -0.14
C GLU A 100 -15.99 4.07 -0.17
N VAL A 101 -15.41 4.03 -1.37
CA VAL A 101 -13.99 3.82 -1.60
C VAL A 101 -13.45 4.86 -2.57
N GLN A 102 -12.20 5.23 -2.37
CA GLN A 102 -11.41 6.06 -3.26
C GLN A 102 -10.45 5.18 -4.07
N HIS A 103 -9.86 5.73 -5.12
CA HIS A 103 -8.79 5.10 -5.88
C HIS A 103 -7.59 6.03 -5.91
N GLY A 104 -6.38 5.49 -5.94
CA GLY A 104 -5.23 6.37 -6.01
C GLY A 104 -3.89 5.65 -6.13
N VAL A 105 -2.89 6.48 -6.36
CA VAL A 105 -1.48 6.11 -6.45
C VAL A 105 -0.83 6.22 -5.08
N TYR A 106 -0.25 5.12 -4.61
CA TYR A 106 0.44 5.06 -3.32
C TYR A 106 1.94 5.33 -3.49
N MET A 107 2.48 6.29 -2.78
CA MET A 107 3.93 6.52 -2.73
C MET A 107 4.55 5.81 -1.52
N GLY A 108 5.51 4.93 -1.80
CA GLY A 108 6.30 4.27 -0.75
C GLY A 108 7.57 5.04 -0.45
N VAL A 109 7.75 5.44 0.81
CA VAL A 109 8.92 6.19 1.31
C VAL A 109 9.59 5.46 2.47
N GLN A 110 10.80 5.87 2.82
CA GLN A 110 11.58 5.21 3.89
C GLN A 110 10.98 5.42 5.29
N GLY A 111 10.56 6.63 5.65
CA GLY A 111 10.32 7.04 7.04
C GLY A 111 11.63 7.16 7.84
N PRO A 112 11.59 7.13 9.20
CA PRO A 112 10.40 6.99 10.06
C PRO A 112 9.69 8.31 10.39
N THR A 113 10.15 9.45 9.87
CA THR A 113 9.48 10.73 10.09
C THR A 113 8.24 10.86 9.23
N PHE A 114 7.20 11.50 9.76
CA PHE A 114 6.11 12.00 8.93
C PHE A 114 6.63 13.10 7.99
N GLU A 115 5.93 13.29 6.91
CA GLU A 115 6.33 14.19 5.83
C GLU A 115 6.22 15.65 6.23
N THR A 116 7.16 16.44 5.78
CA THR A 116 7.05 17.90 5.82
C THR A 116 6.00 18.41 4.82
N PRO A 117 5.43 19.62 5.01
CA PRO A 117 4.53 20.20 4.02
C PRO A 117 5.16 20.35 2.62
N ALA A 118 6.48 20.49 2.52
CA ALA A 118 7.18 20.55 1.25
C ALA A 118 7.24 19.18 0.56
N GLU A 119 7.44 18.10 1.31
CA GLU A 119 7.42 16.73 0.81
C GLU A 119 6.02 16.35 0.32
N TYR A 120 4.96 16.66 1.09
CA TYR A 120 3.58 16.44 0.63
C TYR A 120 3.31 17.14 -0.71
N ARG A 121 3.69 18.42 -0.85
CA ARG A 121 3.53 19.13 -2.12
C ARG A 121 4.35 18.52 -3.25
N MET A 122 5.55 18.06 -2.97
CA MET A 122 6.40 17.39 -3.98
C MET A 122 5.78 16.08 -4.42
N TYR A 123 5.38 15.22 -3.50
CA TYR A 123 4.81 13.91 -3.78
C TYR A 123 3.49 14.00 -4.56
N HIS A 124 2.62 14.94 -4.18
CA HIS A 124 1.40 15.20 -4.92
C HIS A 124 1.68 15.66 -6.37
N LYS A 125 2.66 16.55 -6.57
CA LYS A 125 3.08 16.98 -7.91
C LYS A 125 3.68 15.84 -8.75
N LEU A 126 4.24 14.82 -8.13
CA LEU A 126 4.72 13.62 -8.79
C LEU A 126 3.59 12.64 -9.15
N GLY A 127 2.37 12.94 -8.76
CA GLY A 127 1.18 12.14 -9.09
C GLY A 127 0.76 11.16 -8.01
N ALA A 128 1.25 11.27 -6.78
CA ALA A 128 0.80 10.44 -5.67
C ALA A 128 -0.45 11.02 -5.00
N ASP A 129 -1.37 10.12 -4.59
CA ASP A 129 -2.59 10.44 -3.85
C ASP A 129 -2.44 10.16 -2.35
N ALA A 130 -1.58 9.22 -1.99
CA ALA A 130 -1.27 8.86 -0.61
C ALA A 130 0.20 8.48 -0.44
N VAL A 131 0.74 8.63 0.77
CA VAL A 131 2.12 8.29 1.12
C VAL A 131 2.18 7.42 2.37
N GLY A 132 3.12 6.48 2.39
CA GLY A 132 3.38 5.66 3.57
C GLY A 132 4.70 4.89 3.46
N MET A 133 5.03 4.15 4.51
CA MET A 133 6.37 3.60 4.73
C MET A 133 6.42 2.08 4.53
N SER A 134 5.57 1.53 3.63
CA SER A 134 5.45 0.08 3.43
C SER A 134 4.98 -0.29 2.02
N THR A 135 4.52 -1.51 1.85
CA THR A 135 3.68 -2.02 0.75
C THR A 135 4.40 -2.14 -0.59
N VAL A 136 5.03 -1.09 -1.12
CA VAL A 136 5.68 -1.11 -2.44
C VAL A 136 6.73 -2.21 -2.57
N PRO A 137 7.65 -2.42 -1.61
CA PRO A 137 8.61 -3.51 -1.69
C PRO A 137 7.96 -4.90 -1.78
N GLU A 138 6.90 -5.13 -1.00
CA GLU A 138 6.16 -6.40 -0.99
C GLU A 138 5.46 -6.63 -2.33
N VAL A 139 4.82 -5.59 -2.89
CA VAL A 139 4.18 -5.65 -4.20
C VAL A 139 5.20 -5.99 -5.30
N ILE A 140 6.35 -5.32 -5.31
CA ILE A 140 7.42 -5.59 -6.27
C ILE A 140 7.86 -7.06 -6.22
N VAL A 141 8.06 -7.62 -5.02
CA VAL A 141 8.51 -9.01 -4.87
C VAL A 141 7.40 -10.00 -5.19
N ALA A 142 6.15 -9.70 -4.88
CA ALA A 142 4.99 -10.49 -5.25
C ALA A 142 4.86 -10.58 -6.78
N ARG A 143 4.89 -9.43 -7.47
CA ARG A 143 4.82 -9.40 -8.95
C ARG A 143 6.02 -10.07 -9.62
N HIS A 144 7.22 -9.93 -9.04
CA HIS A 144 8.39 -10.69 -9.52
C HIS A 144 8.18 -12.21 -9.46
N SER A 145 7.38 -12.69 -8.51
CA SER A 145 7.05 -14.11 -8.30
C SER A 145 5.70 -14.51 -8.90
N ASP A 146 5.16 -13.70 -9.82
CA ASP A 146 3.86 -13.90 -10.50
C ASP A 146 2.65 -14.05 -9.57
N ILE A 147 2.73 -13.49 -8.37
CA ILE A 147 1.61 -13.42 -7.43
C ILE A 147 0.73 -12.22 -7.81
N LYS A 148 -0.58 -12.42 -7.94
CA LYS A 148 -1.56 -11.34 -8.10
C LYS A 148 -1.61 -10.51 -6.83
N VAL A 149 -1.77 -9.18 -6.97
CA VAL A 149 -1.77 -8.28 -5.81
C VAL A 149 -3.01 -7.39 -5.81
N PHE A 150 -3.64 -7.29 -4.64
CA PHE A 150 -4.60 -6.26 -4.30
C PHE A 150 -4.09 -5.45 -3.11
N GLY A 151 -4.24 -4.14 -3.16
CA GLY A 151 -3.85 -3.22 -2.10
C GLY A 151 -4.97 -2.27 -1.70
N ILE A 152 -5.15 -2.05 -0.39
CA ILE A 152 -6.09 -1.07 0.15
C ILE A 152 -5.42 -0.30 1.28
N SER A 153 -5.62 1.01 1.30
CA SER A 153 -5.09 1.92 2.30
C SER A 153 -6.20 2.60 3.09
N VAL A 154 -5.97 2.83 4.38
CA VAL A 154 -6.78 3.76 5.17
C VAL A 154 -6.08 5.11 5.16
N ILE A 155 -6.78 6.17 4.78
CA ILE A 155 -6.28 7.55 4.88
C ILE A 155 -6.41 7.97 6.35
N THR A 156 -5.27 8.13 7.02
CA THR A 156 -5.24 8.37 8.47
C THR A 156 -5.00 9.82 8.85
N ASP A 157 -4.40 10.57 7.94
CA ASP A 157 -4.12 11.99 8.06
C ASP A 157 -4.12 12.63 6.68
N LEU A 158 -4.15 13.95 6.63
CA LEU A 158 -4.12 14.69 5.39
C LEU A 158 -2.93 15.65 5.40
N GLY A 159 -2.13 15.59 4.35
CA GLY A 159 -1.03 16.54 4.12
C GLY A 159 -1.58 17.96 3.96
N GLY A 160 -1.36 18.81 4.95
CA GLY A 160 -1.73 20.21 4.89
C GLY A 160 -0.87 20.96 3.88
N PHE A 161 -1.44 21.29 2.70
CA PHE A 161 -0.71 22.05 1.68
C PHE A 161 -0.49 23.51 2.09
N ASP A 162 -1.46 24.11 2.79
CA ASP A 162 -1.47 25.53 3.14
C ASP A 162 -1.28 25.79 4.64
N VAL A 163 -1.62 24.85 5.49
CA VAL A 163 -1.46 24.95 6.93
C VAL A 163 -0.78 23.68 7.45
N PRO A 164 0.32 23.82 8.20
CA PRO A 164 0.96 22.66 8.82
C PRO A 164 -0.02 21.95 9.77
N VAL A 165 -0.38 20.73 9.47
CA VAL A 165 -1.17 19.87 10.36
C VAL A 165 -0.18 19.01 11.15
N LYS A 166 -0.29 19.05 12.48
CA LYS A 166 0.52 18.17 13.33
C LYS A 166 -0.14 16.79 13.31
N VAL A 167 0.60 15.79 12.85
CA VAL A 167 0.18 14.39 12.84
C VAL A 167 0.80 13.68 14.05
N SER A 168 0.00 12.96 14.81
CA SER A 168 0.47 12.09 15.89
C SER A 168 0.19 10.62 15.55
N HIS A 169 1.01 9.73 16.11
CA HIS A 169 0.82 8.28 15.90
C HIS A 169 -0.51 7.78 16.50
N GLU A 170 -0.96 8.39 17.59
CA GLU A 170 -2.22 8.11 18.24
C GLU A 170 -3.41 8.42 17.33
N GLU A 171 -3.43 9.61 16.69
CA GLU A 171 -4.48 10.01 15.75
C GLU A 171 -4.51 9.09 14.53
N VAL A 172 -3.35 8.69 14.02
CA VAL A 172 -3.23 7.71 12.92
C VAL A 172 -3.85 6.38 13.32
N GLN A 173 -3.59 5.89 14.54
CA GLN A 173 -4.17 4.64 15.04
C GLN A 173 -5.69 4.74 15.22
N GLU A 174 -6.19 5.84 15.76
CA GLU A 174 -7.63 6.06 15.95
C GLU A 174 -8.37 6.06 14.61
N ALA A 175 -7.86 6.78 13.61
CA ALA A 175 -8.43 6.80 12.27
C ALA A 175 -8.41 5.41 11.61
N ALA A 176 -7.29 4.69 11.73
CA ALA A 176 -7.16 3.33 11.21
C ALA A 176 -8.16 2.36 11.88
N ASN A 177 -8.30 2.43 13.20
CA ASN A 177 -9.23 1.58 13.95
C ASN A 177 -10.70 1.87 13.58
N ALA A 178 -11.06 3.13 13.38
CA ALA A 178 -12.40 3.53 12.97
C ALA A 178 -12.77 3.03 11.55
N ALA A 179 -11.80 2.97 10.64
CA ALA A 179 -12.01 2.49 9.28
C ALA A 179 -11.91 0.96 9.14
N GLN A 180 -11.24 0.27 10.09
CA GLN A 180 -10.97 -1.16 10.05
C GLN A 180 -12.19 -2.05 9.78
N PRO A 181 -13.38 -1.83 10.39
CA PRO A 181 -14.54 -2.70 10.14
C PRO A 181 -14.95 -2.71 8.67
N ARG A 182 -14.99 -1.54 8.02
CA ARG A 182 -15.34 -1.39 6.60
C ARG A 182 -14.30 -2.06 5.69
N MET A 183 -13.02 -1.83 5.95
CA MET A 183 -11.93 -2.49 5.22
C MET A 183 -11.97 -4.00 5.40
N THR A 184 -12.20 -4.49 6.63
CA THR A 184 -12.29 -5.93 6.93
C THR A 184 -13.45 -6.57 6.17
N GLU A 185 -14.58 -5.90 6.05
CA GLU A 185 -15.74 -6.41 5.30
C GLU A 185 -15.40 -6.62 3.83
N ILE A 186 -14.80 -5.62 3.18
CA ILE A 186 -14.34 -5.73 1.78
C ILE A 186 -13.34 -6.89 1.64
N MET A 187 -12.29 -6.91 2.45
CA MET A 187 -11.22 -7.92 2.37
C MET A 187 -11.74 -9.36 2.56
N ARG A 188 -12.66 -9.55 3.51
CA ARG A 188 -13.26 -10.88 3.76
C ARG A 188 -14.11 -11.37 2.59
N GLU A 189 -14.90 -10.50 1.99
CA GLU A 189 -15.70 -10.85 0.82
C GLU A 189 -14.81 -11.10 -0.42
N MET A 190 -13.76 -10.34 -0.59
CA MET A 190 -12.77 -10.58 -1.65
C MET A 190 -12.12 -11.96 -1.52
N ILE A 191 -11.64 -12.33 -0.32
CA ILE A 191 -11.02 -13.65 -0.07
C ILE A 191 -11.97 -14.81 -0.36
N LYS A 192 -13.28 -14.63 -0.18
CA LYS A 192 -14.27 -15.67 -0.49
C LYS A 192 -14.56 -15.81 -1.98
N ARG A 193 -14.31 -14.76 -2.77
CA ARG A 193 -14.74 -14.68 -4.18
C ARG A 193 -13.58 -14.65 -5.18
N SER A 194 -12.31 -14.56 -4.68
CA SER A 194 -11.09 -14.57 -5.50
C SER A 194 -10.54 -15.98 -5.75
#